data_1fedd992cae3eacc93153a9473483c61
#
_entry.id   1fedd992cae3eacc93153a9473483c61
#
_cell.length_a   1.000
_cell.length_b   1.000
_cell.length_c   1.000
_cell.angle_alpha   90.00
_cell.angle_beta   90.00
_cell.angle_gamma   90.00
#
_symmetry.space_group_name_H-M   'P 1'
#
loop_
_entity.id
_entity.type
_entity.pdbx_description
1 polymer ?
#
loop_
_entity_poly.entity_id
_entity_poly.type
_entity_poly.pdbx_seq_one_letter_code
_entity_poly.pdbx_strand_id
1 'polypeptide(L)'
;MEKFITQEIGSLRKPEYLSTRFHKFSESERSEKAGKAAKEMIERFQEAGIDNLGIAGEMFRWEMYEHLAKYIDGIKFYGHVRSFDNRYYLKGSVASDLNLRESPHSEEFEFVLNNTTKDVKVPITGPYTMMDWSFNDHYEKRDELAMAFARAINAEIKNLKKIWQRTGRSGPLQIQIDEPAGTTHKNEAHILTDSVNESIKGISDCEFTIHVCYTSGYPEFFKSVPDLRLHGLNLEFANRDSDAPGVNENSRKGYIFLKNYIEALETSDHKMFMGLGVVDVHRDFIEPPELIRDRILFANRIIEDPKLLRINPDCGLRTRSIDTSFRKLRNMVEGTKLAQETIFR
;
A
#
# COMPACT_ATOMS: atom_id res chain seq x y z
N MET A 1 -6.25 -6.65 25.73
CA MET A 1 -6.99 -7.63 24.94
C MET A 1 -6.30 -7.71 23.59
N GLU A 2 -5.92 -8.90 23.13
CA GLU A 2 -5.39 -9.08 21.77
C GLU A 2 -6.47 -8.70 20.74
N LYS A 3 -6.09 -7.99 19.68
CA LYS A 3 -7.00 -7.56 18.61
C LYS A 3 -6.30 -7.57 17.27
N PHE A 4 -7.05 -7.74 16.20
CA PHE A 4 -6.55 -7.44 14.86
C PHE A 4 -6.44 -5.92 14.65
N ILE A 5 -5.38 -5.51 13.99
CA ILE A 5 -5.21 -4.12 13.56
C ILE A 5 -5.92 -3.96 12.21
N THR A 6 -6.85 -3.03 12.13
CA THR A 6 -7.47 -2.60 10.88
C THR A 6 -6.67 -1.47 10.26
N GLN A 7 -6.37 -1.56 8.96
CA GLN A 7 -5.54 -0.58 8.28
C GLN A 7 -6.09 -0.22 6.90
N GLU A 8 -5.83 1.00 6.47
CA GLU A 8 -6.02 1.48 5.12
C GLU A 8 -4.81 1.11 4.26
N ILE A 9 -4.95 0.99 2.93
CA ILE A 9 -3.86 0.61 2.01
C ILE A 9 -3.24 1.82 1.33
N GLY A 10 -4.04 2.73 0.79
CA GLY A 10 -3.50 3.85 0.01
C GLY A 10 -4.58 4.84 -0.43
N SER A 11 -4.76 5.02 -1.73
CA SER A 11 -5.53 6.11 -2.29
C SER A 11 -7.04 5.97 -2.12
N LEU A 12 -7.70 7.08 -1.76
CA LEU A 12 -9.14 7.30 -1.88
C LEU A 12 -9.48 8.22 -3.06
N ARG A 13 -10.76 8.22 -3.46
CA ARG A 13 -11.26 9.19 -4.44
C ARG A 13 -11.14 10.60 -3.87
N LYS A 14 -10.51 11.50 -4.62
CA LYS A 14 -10.46 12.91 -4.24
C LYS A 14 -11.82 13.57 -4.35
N PRO A 15 -12.21 14.45 -3.41
CA PRO A 15 -13.40 15.28 -3.54
C PRO A 15 -13.38 16.10 -4.86
N GLU A 16 -14.54 16.41 -5.39
CA GLU A 16 -14.66 17.10 -6.68
C GLU A 16 -13.97 18.46 -6.70
N TYR A 17 -14.05 19.22 -5.61
CA TYR A 17 -13.38 20.53 -5.50
C TYR A 17 -11.85 20.46 -5.59
N LEU A 18 -11.25 19.28 -5.34
CA LEU A 18 -9.83 19.02 -5.48
C LEU A 18 -9.50 18.37 -6.83
N SER A 19 -10.28 17.34 -7.25
CA SER A 19 -9.96 16.53 -8.42
C SER A 19 -10.14 17.28 -9.74
N THR A 20 -11.18 18.10 -9.89
CA THR A 20 -11.57 18.73 -11.17
C THR A 20 -10.49 19.67 -11.73
N ARG A 21 -9.70 20.30 -10.87
CA ARG A 21 -8.67 21.26 -11.26
C ARG A 21 -7.30 20.98 -10.67
N PHE A 22 -7.02 19.74 -10.21
CA PHE A 22 -5.80 19.40 -9.50
C PHE A 22 -4.52 19.92 -10.14
N HIS A 23 -4.38 19.77 -11.46
CA HIS A 23 -3.22 20.24 -12.22
C HIS A 23 -3.26 21.72 -12.60
N LYS A 24 -4.38 22.41 -12.36
CA LYS A 24 -4.56 23.83 -12.70
C LYS A 24 -4.39 24.75 -11.49
N PHE A 25 -4.42 24.21 -10.29
CA PHE A 25 -4.18 24.97 -9.07
C PHE A 25 -2.70 25.38 -9.01
N SER A 26 -2.45 26.56 -8.46
CA SER A 26 -1.12 26.89 -7.95
C SER A 26 -0.72 25.89 -6.85
N GLU A 27 0.56 25.82 -6.56
CA GLU A 27 1.07 24.92 -5.51
C GLU A 27 0.40 25.20 -4.15
N SER A 28 0.32 26.47 -3.75
CA SER A 28 -0.34 26.89 -2.51
C SER A 28 -1.85 26.54 -2.47
N GLU A 29 -2.59 26.80 -3.55
CA GLU A 29 -4.02 26.45 -3.62
C GLU A 29 -4.24 24.93 -3.58
N ARG A 30 -3.36 24.18 -4.23
CA ARG A 30 -3.42 22.72 -4.23
C ARG A 30 -3.15 22.16 -2.84
N SER A 31 -2.11 22.67 -2.17
CA SER A 31 -1.77 22.29 -0.79
C SER A 31 -2.93 22.56 0.18
N GLU A 32 -3.51 23.77 0.14
CA GLU A 32 -4.68 24.11 0.97
C GLU A 32 -5.85 23.17 0.75
N LYS A 33 -6.21 22.91 -0.52
CA LYS A 33 -7.34 22.02 -0.86
C LYS A 33 -7.05 20.57 -0.53
N ALA A 34 -5.83 20.10 -0.72
CA ALA A 34 -5.40 18.77 -0.36
C ALA A 34 -5.42 18.58 1.18
N GLY A 35 -4.96 19.57 1.93
CA GLY A 35 -5.04 19.57 3.39
C GLY A 35 -6.48 19.52 3.90
N LYS A 36 -7.38 20.31 3.30
CA LYS A 36 -8.81 20.24 3.61
C LYS A 36 -9.36 18.82 3.36
N ALA A 37 -9.07 18.24 2.18
CA ALA A 37 -9.53 16.91 1.83
C ALA A 37 -8.95 15.84 2.76
N ALA A 38 -7.65 15.92 3.10
CA ALA A 38 -7.02 14.99 4.03
C ALA A 38 -7.66 15.05 5.43
N LYS A 39 -7.99 16.23 5.93
CA LYS A 39 -8.70 16.39 7.20
C LYS A 39 -10.08 15.75 7.18
N GLU A 40 -10.86 15.96 6.12
CA GLU A 40 -12.16 15.30 5.92
C GLU A 40 -12.01 13.76 5.91
N MET A 41 -10.96 13.22 5.29
CA MET A 41 -10.71 11.78 5.28
C MET A 41 -10.28 11.25 6.65
N ILE A 42 -9.42 11.98 7.38
CA ILE A 42 -9.02 11.62 8.75
C ILE A 42 -10.26 11.48 9.64
N GLU A 43 -11.17 12.46 9.62
CA GLU A 43 -12.41 12.43 10.39
C GLU A 43 -13.26 11.19 10.04
N ARG A 44 -13.45 10.91 8.75
CA ARG A 44 -14.20 9.74 8.27
C ARG A 44 -13.55 8.40 8.63
N PHE A 45 -12.21 8.29 8.58
CA PHE A 45 -11.50 7.09 9.03
C PHE A 45 -11.68 6.85 10.53
N GLN A 46 -11.60 7.91 11.33
CA GLN A 46 -11.84 7.83 12.77
C GLN A 46 -13.27 7.39 13.09
N GLU A 47 -14.27 7.94 12.39
CA GLU A 47 -15.68 7.54 12.51
C GLU A 47 -15.89 6.07 12.08
N ALA A 48 -15.17 5.61 11.05
CA ALA A 48 -15.21 4.21 10.62
C ALA A 48 -14.52 3.26 11.63
N GLY A 49 -13.71 3.77 12.54
CA GLY A 49 -13.01 3.00 13.55
C GLY A 49 -11.73 2.31 13.08
N ILE A 50 -11.14 2.77 11.98
CA ILE A 50 -9.86 2.26 11.46
C ILE A 50 -8.73 2.56 12.46
N ASP A 51 -7.85 1.59 12.70
CA ASP A 51 -6.72 1.75 13.63
C ASP A 51 -5.58 2.53 12.99
N ASN A 52 -5.17 2.16 11.76
CA ASN A 52 -4.11 2.81 11.00
C ASN A 52 -4.68 3.50 9.75
N LEU A 53 -4.58 4.83 9.71
CA LEU A 53 -5.21 5.67 8.69
C LEU A 53 -4.44 5.73 7.37
N GLY A 54 -3.34 4.98 7.23
CA GLY A 54 -2.43 5.20 6.11
C GLY A 54 -1.96 6.65 6.08
N ILE A 55 -2.03 7.28 4.93
CA ILE A 55 -1.73 8.70 4.73
C ILE A 55 -3.00 9.50 4.40
N ALA A 56 -4.12 9.15 5.03
CA ALA A 56 -5.42 9.79 4.83
C ALA A 56 -5.90 9.81 3.35
N GLY A 57 -5.66 8.70 2.62
CA GLY A 57 -6.17 8.50 1.27
C GLY A 57 -5.42 9.23 0.17
N GLU A 58 -4.19 9.68 0.39
CA GLU A 58 -3.29 10.27 -0.60
C GLU A 58 -3.84 11.56 -1.27
N MET A 59 -4.39 12.46 -0.48
CA MET A 59 -5.04 13.65 -1.02
C MET A 59 -4.08 14.64 -1.70
N PHE A 60 -2.80 14.64 -1.33
CA PHE A 60 -1.77 15.50 -1.90
C PHE A 60 -1.20 14.98 -3.24
N ARG A 61 -1.41 13.71 -3.56
CA ARG A 61 -0.87 13.05 -4.75
C ARG A 61 -1.90 12.95 -5.86
N TRP A 62 -1.49 13.08 -7.11
CA TRP A 62 -2.37 12.77 -8.24
C TRP A 62 -2.28 11.30 -8.63
N GLU A 63 -1.06 10.83 -8.83
CA GLU A 63 -0.77 9.47 -9.24
C GLU A 63 0.56 9.04 -8.61
N MET A 64 0.68 7.76 -8.27
CA MET A 64 1.76 7.24 -7.44
C MET A 64 3.15 7.35 -8.08
N TYR A 65 3.28 7.05 -9.38
CA TYR A 65 4.55 7.11 -10.10
C TYR A 65 5.01 8.56 -10.28
N GLU A 66 4.15 9.41 -10.87
CA GLU A 66 4.52 10.79 -11.18
C GLU A 66 4.78 11.61 -9.92
N HIS A 67 4.13 11.26 -8.79
CA HIS A 67 4.35 11.93 -7.51
C HIS A 67 5.80 11.81 -7.08
N LEU A 68 6.39 10.62 -7.15
CA LEU A 68 7.79 10.38 -6.80
C LEU A 68 8.73 10.85 -7.91
N ALA A 69 8.43 10.51 -9.17
CA ALA A 69 9.31 10.76 -10.31
C ALA A 69 9.63 12.25 -10.53
N LYS A 70 8.70 13.16 -10.21
CA LYS A 70 8.88 14.62 -10.34
C LYS A 70 9.96 15.20 -9.42
N TYR A 71 10.32 14.48 -8.36
CA TYR A 71 11.29 14.90 -7.36
C TYR A 71 12.64 14.18 -7.48
N ILE A 72 12.81 13.38 -8.54
CA ILE A 72 14.05 12.68 -8.84
C ILE A 72 14.72 13.34 -10.04
N ASP A 73 15.94 13.84 -9.86
CA ASP A 73 16.78 14.30 -10.95
C ASP A 73 17.17 13.15 -11.88
N GLY A 74 17.41 13.45 -13.14
CA GLY A 74 17.73 12.44 -14.16
C GLY A 74 16.51 11.97 -14.96
N ILE A 75 15.28 12.33 -14.55
CA ILE A 75 14.03 11.97 -15.24
C ILE A 75 13.53 13.13 -16.07
N LYS A 76 13.22 12.86 -17.36
CA LYS A 76 12.57 13.80 -18.29
C LYS A 76 11.16 13.32 -18.62
N PHE A 77 10.20 14.24 -18.71
CA PHE A 77 8.82 13.92 -19.03
C PHE A 77 8.48 14.42 -20.43
N TYR A 78 7.88 13.54 -21.26
CA TYR A 78 7.52 13.87 -22.65
C TYR A 78 6.01 13.85 -22.87
N GLY A 79 5.23 13.24 -22.00
CA GLY A 79 3.78 13.17 -22.14
C GLY A 79 3.14 12.16 -21.21
N HIS A 80 1.82 12.04 -21.38
CA HIS A 80 1.01 11.12 -20.59
C HIS A 80 0.86 9.78 -21.30
N VAL A 81 0.87 8.71 -20.53
CA VAL A 81 0.50 7.36 -20.97
C VAL A 81 -0.71 6.89 -20.18
N ARG A 82 -1.47 5.97 -20.78
CA ARG A 82 -2.65 5.36 -20.16
C ARG A 82 -2.20 4.28 -19.19
N SER A 83 -2.76 4.30 -17.99
CA SER A 83 -2.58 3.30 -16.95
C SER A 83 -3.89 2.53 -16.69
N PHE A 84 -3.96 1.80 -15.57
CA PHE A 84 -5.13 1.06 -15.12
C PHE A 84 -6.37 1.97 -14.99
N ASP A 85 -7.57 1.40 -15.15
CA ASP A 85 -8.85 2.09 -14.98
C ASP A 85 -8.98 3.37 -15.83
N ASN A 86 -8.41 3.38 -17.03
CA ASN A 86 -8.44 4.52 -17.95
C ASN A 86 -7.83 5.81 -17.37
N ARG A 87 -6.83 5.68 -16.52
CA ARG A 87 -6.07 6.81 -15.97
C ARG A 87 -4.87 7.14 -16.84
N TYR A 88 -4.36 8.33 -16.64
CA TYR A 88 -3.17 8.83 -17.31
C TYR A 88 -2.17 9.31 -16.26
N TYR A 89 -0.90 9.02 -16.49
CA TYR A 89 0.22 9.54 -15.71
C TYR A 89 1.32 10.06 -16.62
N LEU A 90 2.13 10.97 -16.12
CA LEU A 90 3.33 11.44 -16.81
C LEU A 90 4.40 10.36 -16.74
N LYS A 91 4.63 9.64 -17.85
CA LYS A 91 5.70 8.64 -17.92
C LYS A 91 7.04 9.34 -18.11
N GLY A 92 7.98 9.05 -17.20
CA GLY A 92 9.34 9.57 -17.25
C GLY A 92 10.25 8.73 -18.14
N SER A 93 11.24 9.40 -18.74
CA SER A 93 12.41 8.78 -19.35
C SER A 93 13.63 9.08 -18.50
N VAL A 94 14.34 8.05 -18.07
CA VAL A 94 15.58 8.17 -17.29
C VAL A 94 16.71 8.43 -18.25
N ALA A 95 17.25 9.65 -18.23
CA ALA A 95 18.24 10.16 -19.18
C ALA A 95 19.62 10.46 -18.55
N SER A 96 19.75 10.33 -17.23
CA SER A 96 21.01 10.43 -16.47
C SER A 96 20.86 9.77 -15.11
N ASP A 97 21.91 9.79 -14.29
CA ASP A 97 21.90 9.26 -12.93
C ASP A 97 20.75 9.83 -12.09
N LEU A 98 20.11 8.95 -11.31
CA LEU A 98 18.96 9.30 -10.48
C LEU A 98 19.40 9.76 -9.09
N ASN A 99 18.92 10.94 -8.67
CA ASN A 99 19.12 11.46 -7.34
C ASN A 99 17.82 12.09 -6.81
N LEU A 100 17.45 11.77 -5.58
CA LEU A 100 16.32 12.43 -4.92
C LEU A 100 16.71 13.90 -4.63
N ARG A 101 15.98 14.85 -5.21
CA ARG A 101 16.21 16.30 -5.04
C ARG A 101 15.62 16.81 -3.74
N GLU A 102 14.38 16.42 -3.46
CA GLU A 102 13.63 16.82 -2.28
C GLU A 102 12.59 15.74 -1.91
N SER A 103 12.05 15.78 -0.70
CA SER A 103 11.13 14.78 -0.20
C SER A 103 9.69 15.02 -0.73
N PRO A 104 9.15 14.19 -1.61
CA PRO A 104 7.81 14.36 -2.17
C PRO A 104 6.69 14.12 -1.17
N HIS A 105 6.94 13.33 -0.12
CA HIS A 105 5.92 12.92 0.85
C HIS A 105 5.92 13.77 2.13
N SER A 106 6.90 14.66 2.32
CA SER A 106 7.09 15.40 3.58
C SER A 106 5.87 16.23 3.96
N GLU A 107 5.34 17.03 3.03
CA GLU A 107 4.20 17.91 3.27
C GLU A 107 2.95 17.13 3.72
N GLU A 108 2.59 16.10 2.95
CA GLU A 108 1.45 15.24 3.25
C GLU A 108 1.62 14.54 4.59
N PHE A 109 2.81 14.00 4.84
CA PHE A 109 3.12 13.27 6.07
C PHE A 109 3.06 14.16 7.31
N GLU A 110 3.71 15.33 7.28
CA GLU A 110 3.64 16.31 8.37
C GLU A 110 2.21 16.78 8.61
N PHE A 111 1.45 17.04 7.54
CA PHE A 111 0.05 17.42 7.66
C PHE A 111 -0.78 16.36 8.39
N VAL A 112 -0.68 15.09 7.97
CA VAL A 112 -1.44 14.01 8.59
C VAL A 112 -1.02 13.80 10.05
N LEU A 113 0.28 13.80 10.35
CA LEU A 113 0.79 13.67 11.72
C LEU A 113 0.26 14.76 12.67
N ASN A 114 0.10 15.97 12.17
CA ASN A 114 -0.41 17.11 12.94
C ASN A 114 -1.94 17.08 13.15
N ASN A 115 -2.67 16.26 12.39
CA ASN A 115 -4.13 16.21 12.42
C ASN A 115 -4.72 14.90 12.98
N THR A 116 -3.89 13.95 13.40
CA THR A 116 -4.36 12.72 14.05
C THR A 116 -3.37 12.20 15.09
N THR A 117 -3.88 11.48 16.08
CA THR A 117 -3.09 10.69 17.04
C THR A 117 -3.08 9.19 16.71
N LYS A 118 -3.82 8.79 15.69
CA LYS A 118 -3.87 7.41 15.20
C LYS A 118 -2.56 7.00 14.51
N ASP A 119 -2.37 5.71 14.32
CA ASP A 119 -1.27 5.19 13.53
C ASP A 119 -1.35 5.66 12.08
N VAL A 120 -0.20 5.95 11.51
CA VAL A 120 -0.02 6.46 10.15
C VAL A 120 1.01 5.58 9.44
N LYS A 121 0.73 5.24 8.21
CA LYS A 121 1.61 4.47 7.33
C LYS A 121 1.78 5.21 6.01
N VAL A 122 3.01 5.39 5.55
CA VAL A 122 3.31 6.10 4.31
C VAL A 122 3.52 5.09 3.17
N PRO A 123 2.60 4.99 2.20
CA PRO A 123 2.83 4.24 0.97
C PRO A 123 3.78 5.01 0.06
N ILE A 124 4.78 4.32 -0.49
CA ILE A 124 5.77 4.85 -1.44
C ILE A 124 5.83 3.90 -2.62
N THR A 125 5.77 4.42 -3.84
CA THR A 125 5.94 3.60 -5.05
C THR A 125 7.29 2.91 -5.02
N GLY A 126 7.28 1.61 -5.18
CA GLY A 126 8.47 0.77 -5.05
C GLY A 126 9.41 0.86 -6.24
N PRO A 127 10.68 0.47 -6.05
CA PRO A 127 11.73 0.67 -7.04
C PRO A 127 11.53 -0.17 -8.31
N TYR A 128 10.97 -1.36 -8.19
CA TYR A 128 10.67 -2.19 -9.34
C TYR A 128 9.58 -1.57 -10.22
N THR A 129 8.50 -1.09 -9.61
CA THR A 129 7.42 -0.38 -10.32
C THR A 129 7.94 0.91 -10.96
N MET A 130 8.78 1.68 -10.25
CA MET A 130 9.39 2.88 -10.80
C MET A 130 10.24 2.57 -12.04
N MET A 131 11.02 1.50 -12.00
CA MET A 131 11.79 1.00 -13.14
C MET A 131 10.89 0.57 -14.30
N ASP A 132 9.91 -0.30 -14.03
CA ASP A 132 9.05 -0.90 -15.07
C ASP A 132 8.17 0.13 -15.78
N TRP A 133 7.74 1.16 -15.05
CA TRP A 133 6.91 2.24 -15.58
C TRP A 133 7.69 3.43 -16.15
N SER A 134 9.02 3.38 -16.17
CA SER A 134 9.88 4.38 -16.82
C SER A 134 10.34 3.91 -18.22
N PHE A 135 10.68 4.86 -19.08
CA PHE A 135 11.59 4.58 -20.19
C PHE A 135 13.02 4.66 -19.66
N ASN A 136 13.89 3.76 -20.15
CA ASN A 136 15.29 3.70 -19.74
C ASN A 136 16.19 4.07 -20.93
N ASP A 137 16.69 5.31 -20.90
CA ASP A 137 17.60 5.84 -21.94
C ASP A 137 19.03 6.04 -21.39
N HIS A 138 19.33 5.50 -20.19
CA HIS A 138 20.62 5.75 -19.52
C HIS A 138 21.32 4.48 -19.00
N TYR A 139 20.64 3.66 -18.20
CA TYR A 139 21.23 2.46 -17.61
C TYR A 139 21.24 1.29 -18.63
N GLU A 140 22.31 0.50 -18.63
CA GLU A 140 22.41 -0.64 -19.55
C GLU A 140 21.43 -1.77 -19.24
N LYS A 141 21.16 -1.98 -17.93
CA LYS A 141 20.32 -3.08 -17.46
C LYS A 141 19.16 -2.60 -16.60
N ARG A 142 18.10 -3.38 -16.56
CA ARG A 142 16.90 -3.10 -15.75
C ARG A 142 17.19 -3.16 -14.25
N ASP A 143 18.04 -4.10 -13.80
CA ASP A 143 18.46 -4.21 -12.40
C ASP A 143 19.24 -2.97 -11.94
N GLU A 144 20.14 -2.43 -12.76
CA GLU A 144 20.86 -1.20 -12.46
C GLU A 144 19.90 -0.01 -12.25
N LEU A 145 18.88 0.11 -13.11
CA LEU A 145 17.85 1.12 -13.00
C LEU A 145 16.99 0.91 -11.74
N ALA A 146 16.56 -0.33 -11.45
CA ALA A 146 15.82 -0.64 -10.23
C ALA A 146 16.60 -0.26 -8.96
N MET A 147 17.90 -0.58 -8.93
CA MET A 147 18.80 -0.22 -7.84
C MET A 147 19.01 1.29 -7.71
N ALA A 148 19.00 2.04 -8.81
CA ALA A 148 19.08 3.49 -8.78
C ALA A 148 17.81 4.11 -8.17
N PHE A 149 16.63 3.64 -8.54
CA PHE A 149 15.37 4.02 -7.88
C PHE A 149 15.35 3.62 -6.41
N ALA A 150 15.85 2.43 -6.07
CA ALA A 150 15.92 1.95 -4.69
C ALA A 150 16.74 2.91 -3.79
N ARG A 151 17.87 3.42 -4.28
CA ARG A 151 18.67 4.41 -3.55
C ARG A 151 17.94 5.74 -3.35
N ALA A 152 17.20 6.21 -4.35
CA ALA A 152 16.38 7.41 -4.23
C ALA A 152 15.25 7.23 -3.19
N ILE A 153 14.58 6.07 -3.19
CA ILE A 153 13.56 5.71 -2.21
C ILE A 153 14.16 5.56 -0.80
N ASN A 154 15.35 4.98 -0.68
CA ASN A 154 16.05 4.91 0.59
C ASN A 154 16.33 6.30 1.18
N ALA A 155 16.73 7.26 0.33
CA ALA A 155 16.92 8.65 0.75
C ALA A 155 15.60 9.29 1.21
N GLU A 156 14.49 9.02 0.52
CA GLU A 156 13.16 9.49 0.90
C GLU A 156 12.73 8.92 2.26
N ILE A 157 12.86 7.62 2.48
CA ILE A 157 12.52 6.99 3.76
C ILE A 157 13.34 7.60 4.91
N LYS A 158 14.62 7.91 4.68
CA LYS A 158 15.45 8.61 5.66
C LYS A 158 14.96 10.02 5.98
N ASN A 159 14.41 10.74 5.00
CA ASN A 159 13.81 12.06 5.23
C ASN A 159 12.52 11.94 6.05
N LEU A 160 11.64 11.00 5.73
CA LEU A 160 10.42 10.73 6.49
C LEU A 160 10.75 10.28 7.93
N LYS A 161 11.80 9.49 8.11
CA LYS A 161 12.26 9.10 9.46
C LYS A 161 12.67 10.32 10.31
N LYS A 162 13.35 11.31 9.73
CA LYS A 162 13.67 12.55 10.44
C LYS A 162 12.43 13.33 10.86
N ILE A 163 11.39 13.34 10.02
CA ILE A 163 10.10 13.95 10.36
C ILE A 163 9.45 13.20 11.53
N TRP A 164 9.36 11.87 11.42
CA TRP A 164 8.80 11.01 12.48
C TRP A 164 9.47 11.23 13.83
N GLN A 165 10.79 11.24 13.86
CA GLN A 165 11.58 11.45 15.09
C GLN A 165 11.28 12.79 15.76
N ARG A 166 11.00 13.85 15.00
CA ARG A 166 10.65 15.18 15.55
C ARG A 166 9.27 15.21 16.22
N THR A 167 8.37 14.28 15.90
CA THR A 167 7.02 14.25 16.49
C THR A 167 7.01 13.75 17.93
N GLY A 168 8.02 13.04 18.38
CA GLY A 168 8.04 12.35 19.68
C GLY A 168 7.04 11.21 19.83
N ARG A 169 6.41 10.76 18.73
CA ARG A 169 5.48 9.62 18.75
C ARG A 169 6.24 8.33 19.06
N SER A 170 5.58 7.45 19.82
CA SER A 170 6.12 6.12 20.12
C SER A 170 5.90 5.14 18.97
N GLY A 171 6.72 4.08 18.94
CA GLY A 171 6.64 3.02 17.91
C GLY A 171 7.46 3.33 16.65
N PRO A 172 7.53 2.38 15.73
CA PRO A 172 8.27 2.51 14.48
C PRO A 172 7.52 3.40 13.48
N LEU A 173 8.27 4.10 12.62
CA LEU A 173 7.71 4.68 11.39
C LEU A 173 7.22 3.53 10.49
N GLN A 174 6.00 3.61 10.01
CA GLN A 174 5.42 2.59 9.12
C GLN A 174 5.52 3.04 7.65
N ILE A 175 6.20 2.25 6.84
CA ILE A 175 6.38 2.45 5.40
C ILE A 175 5.82 1.25 4.64
N GLN A 176 5.01 1.52 3.63
CA GLN A 176 4.52 0.53 2.68
C GLN A 176 5.18 0.77 1.32
N ILE A 177 5.86 -0.22 0.79
CA ILE A 177 6.43 -0.20 -0.56
C ILE A 177 5.37 -0.75 -1.52
N ASP A 178 4.89 0.08 -2.45
CA ASP A 178 3.84 -0.29 -3.40
C ASP A 178 4.44 -0.80 -4.70
N GLU A 179 4.25 -2.08 -4.98
CA GLU A 179 4.82 -2.77 -6.15
C GLU A 179 3.74 -3.41 -7.05
N PRO A 180 2.83 -2.62 -7.65
CA PRO A 180 1.82 -3.18 -8.56
C PRO A 180 2.43 -3.84 -9.80
N ALA A 181 3.63 -3.46 -10.22
CA ALA A 181 4.36 -4.14 -11.31
C ALA A 181 5.16 -5.36 -10.85
N GLY A 182 5.26 -5.62 -9.53
CA GLY A 182 6.16 -6.63 -8.96
C GLY A 182 5.96 -8.07 -9.44
N THR A 183 4.85 -8.37 -10.12
CA THR A 183 4.57 -9.70 -10.69
C THR A 183 4.41 -9.69 -12.20
N THR A 184 4.74 -8.57 -12.88
CA THR A 184 4.57 -8.41 -14.33
C THR A 184 5.51 -9.34 -15.12
N HIS A 185 6.75 -9.46 -14.68
CA HIS A 185 7.78 -10.26 -15.34
C HIS A 185 8.28 -11.38 -14.42
N LYS A 186 7.86 -12.61 -14.71
CA LYS A 186 8.13 -13.78 -13.86
C LYS A 186 9.63 -14.07 -13.61
N ASN A 187 10.49 -13.72 -14.56
CA ASN A 187 11.92 -13.98 -14.48
C ASN A 187 12.69 -12.88 -13.74
N GLU A 188 12.02 -11.83 -13.29
CA GLU A 188 12.63 -10.66 -12.64
C GLU A 188 12.36 -10.59 -11.13
N ALA A 189 11.91 -11.70 -10.52
CA ALA A 189 11.64 -11.75 -9.08
C ALA A 189 12.85 -11.32 -8.23
N HIS A 190 14.07 -11.66 -8.66
CA HIS A 190 15.31 -11.24 -8.00
C HIS A 190 15.49 -9.71 -8.05
N ILE A 191 15.15 -9.04 -9.17
CA ILE A 191 15.25 -7.58 -9.30
C ILE A 191 14.29 -6.91 -8.30
N LEU A 192 13.04 -7.42 -8.19
CA LEU A 192 12.08 -6.97 -7.20
C LEU A 192 12.67 -7.09 -5.79
N THR A 193 13.14 -8.27 -5.41
CA THR A 193 13.66 -8.57 -4.07
C THR A 193 14.86 -7.71 -3.73
N ASP A 194 15.86 -7.65 -4.60
CA ASP A 194 17.11 -6.91 -4.37
C ASP A 194 16.84 -5.41 -4.26
N SER A 195 16.01 -4.86 -5.13
CA SER A 195 15.71 -3.42 -5.13
C SER A 195 14.84 -3.00 -3.94
N VAL A 196 13.86 -3.82 -3.54
CA VAL A 196 13.08 -3.58 -2.32
C VAL A 196 13.98 -3.61 -1.08
N ASN A 197 14.84 -4.62 -0.96
CA ASN A 197 15.80 -4.72 0.15
C ASN A 197 16.78 -3.54 0.19
N GLU A 198 17.27 -3.08 -0.97
CA GLU A 198 18.13 -1.89 -1.04
C GLU A 198 17.40 -0.62 -0.61
N SER A 199 16.09 -0.49 -0.91
CA SER A 199 15.28 0.67 -0.51
C SER A 199 15.21 0.87 1.01
N ILE A 200 15.33 -0.21 1.78
CA ILE A 200 15.22 -0.18 3.26
C ILE A 200 16.56 -0.35 3.98
N LYS A 201 17.62 -0.57 3.23
CA LYS A 201 18.94 -0.89 3.76
C LYS A 201 19.50 0.17 4.70
N GLY A 202 19.97 -0.27 5.86
CA GLY A 202 20.56 0.61 6.86
C GLY A 202 19.59 1.54 7.58
N ILE A 203 18.28 1.26 7.52
CA ILE A 203 17.25 2.00 8.23
C ILE A 203 16.68 1.12 9.34
N SER A 204 16.83 1.57 10.59
CA SER A 204 16.26 0.94 11.80
C SER A 204 14.99 1.67 12.25
N ASP A 205 14.30 1.13 13.26
CA ASP A 205 13.13 1.73 13.92
C ASP A 205 12.02 2.10 12.94
N CYS A 206 11.88 1.28 11.89
CA CYS A 206 10.82 1.37 10.90
C CYS A 206 10.17 0.01 10.74
N GLU A 207 8.88 0.00 10.48
CA GLU A 207 8.13 -1.18 10.06
C GLU A 207 7.90 -1.09 8.55
N PHE A 208 8.44 -2.04 7.81
CA PHE A 208 8.37 -2.09 6.36
C PHE A 208 7.40 -3.16 5.89
N THR A 209 6.50 -2.78 4.98
CA THR A 209 5.59 -3.70 4.30
C THR A 209 5.68 -3.52 2.79
N ILE A 210 5.27 -4.54 2.04
CA ILE A 210 5.08 -4.44 0.59
C ILE A 210 3.59 -4.62 0.28
N HIS A 211 3.09 -3.82 -0.66
CA HIS A 211 1.76 -4.02 -1.24
C HIS A 211 1.88 -4.43 -2.70
N VAL A 212 1.27 -5.57 -3.03
CA VAL A 212 1.19 -6.09 -4.41
C VAL A 212 -0.26 -6.33 -4.76
N CYS A 213 -0.75 -5.64 -5.77
CA CYS A 213 -2.13 -5.74 -6.24
C CYS A 213 -2.20 -6.02 -7.75
N TYR A 214 -3.42 -6.20 -8.27
CA TYR A 214 -3.69 -6.45 -9.69
C TYR A 214 -2.94 -7.65 -10.28
N THR A 215 -2.62 -8.66 -9.49
CA THR A 215 -1.86 -9.82 -9.93
C THR A 215 -2.64 -11.13 -9.84
N SER A 216 -2.42 -12.04 -10.77
CA SER A 216 -2.78 -13.46 -10.65
C SER A 216 -1.58 -14.33 -10.22
N GLY A 217 -0.42 -13.73 -10.02
CA GLY A 217 0.87 -14.40 -9.84
C GLY A 217 1.31 -14.61 -8.39
N TYR A 218 0.39 -14.63 -7.40
CA TYR A 218 0.77 -14.83 -6.00
C TYR A 218 1.56 -16.10 -5.71
N PRO A 219 1.24 -17.28 -6.26
CA PRO A 219 2.06 -18.46 -6.02
C PRO A 219 3.52 -18.28 -6.45
N GLU A 220 3.77 -17.52 -7.53
CA GLU A 220 5.13 -17.20 -7.98
C GLU A 220 5.76 -16.11 -7.11
N PHE A 221 5.01 -15.08 -6.75
CA PHE A 221 5.47 -14.03 -5.85
C PHE A 221 5.88 -14.58 -4.48
N PHE A 222 5.14 -15.52 -3.92
CA PHE A 222 5.46 -16.12 -2.63
C PHE A 222 6.83 -16.82 -2.59
N LYS A 223 7.35 -17.27 -3.73
CA LYS A 223 8.71 -17.81 -3.81
C LYS A 223 9.80 -16.78 -3.52
N SER A 224 9.50 -15.49 -3.67
CA SER A 224 10.41 -14.39 -3.35
C SER A 224 10.33 -13.95 -1.89
N VAL A 225 9.30 -14.35 -1.16
CA VAL A 225 9.03 -13.93 0.22
C VAL A 225 10.19 -14.25 1.18
N PRO A 226 10.87 -15.44 1.12
CA PRO A 226 11.97 -15.73 2.01
C PRO A 226 13.15 -14.76 1.90
N ASP A 227 13.33 -14.15 0.74
CA ASP A 227 14.46 -13.23 0.48
C ASP A 227 14.12 -11.76 0.79
N LEU A 228 12.84 -11.41 0.99
CA LEU A 228 12.39 -10.06 1.34
C LEU A 228 12.66 -9.78 2.82
N ARG A 229 13.32 -8.66 3.13
CA ARG A 229 13.66 -8.22 4.49
C ARG A 229 12.60 -7.27 5.07
N LEU A 230 11.34 -7.69 5.01
CA LEU A 230 10.17 -6.91 5.40
C LEU A 230 9.49 -7.47 6.65
N HIS A 231 8.61 -6.67 7.25
CA HIS A 231 7.81 -7.06 8.41
C HIS A 231 6.45 -7.64 8.02
N GLY A 232 5.95 -7.34 6.81
CA GLY A 232 4.66 -7.85 6.36
C GLY A 232 4.36 -7.62 4.90
N LEU A 233 3.31 -8.31 4.43
CA LEU A 233 2.78 -8.24 3.07
C LEU A 233 1.34 -7.76 3.13
N ASN A 234 0.94 -6.79 2.31
CA ASN A 234 -0.44 -6.33 2.15
C ASN A 234 -0.96 -6.78 0.78
N LEU A 235 -1.87 -7.75 0.73
CA LEU A 235 -2.25 -8.44 -0.50
C LEU A 235 -3.76 -8.48 -0.72
N GLU A 236 -4.18 -8.69 -1.98
CA GLU A 236 -5.57 -8.82 -2.42
C GLU A 236 -6.04 -10.27 -2.34
N PHE A 237 -7.21 -10.49 -1.77
CA PHE A 237 -7.85 -11.80 -1.72
C PHE A 237 -9.36 -11.72 -2.00
N ALA A 238 -10.03 -10.65 -1.56
CA ALA A 238 -11.48 -10.52 -1.62
C ALA A 238 -11.99 -10.43 -3.07
N ASN A 239 -11.24 -9.83 -3.98
CA ASN A 239 -11.58 -9.73 -5.41
C ASN A 239 -11.62 -11.08 -6.14
N ARG A 240 -11.07 -12.14 -5.55
CA ARG A 240 -11.03 -13.52 -6.07
C ARG A 240 -11.90 -14.47 -5.29
N ASP A 241 -12.53 -13.95 -4.24
CA ASP A 241 -13.34 -14.74 -3.33
C ASP A 241 -14.82 -14.71 -3.71
N SER A 242 -15.57 -15.61 -3.12
CA SER A 242 -17.02 -15.68 -3.27
C SER A 242 -17.71 -14.73 -2.27
N ASP A 243 -18.91 -14.25 -2.64
CA ASP A 243 -19.79 -13.51 -1.74
C ASP A 243 -20.67 -14.46 -0.89
N ALA A 244 -20.56 -15.77 -1.09
CA ALA A 244 -21.30 -16.75 -0.33
C ALA A 244 -20.82 -16.80 1.14
N PRO A 245 -21.70 -16.97 2.12
CA PRO A 245 -21.33 -17.16 3.51
C PRO A 245 -20.58 -18.49 3.71
N GLY A 246 -19.85 -18.59 4.83
CA GLY A 246 -19.18 -19.82 5.26
C GLY A 246 -17.66 -19.73 5.30
N VAL A 247 -17.06 -20.67 6.01
CA VAL A 247 -15.63 -20.72 6.34
C VAL A 247 -14.96 -22.00 5.81
N ASN A 248 -15.36 -22.46 4.63
CA ASN A 248 -14.80 -23.64 3.94
C ASN A 248 -14.14 -23.22 2.62
N GLU A 249 -13.32 -24.10 2.05
CA GLU A 249 -12.56 -23.82 0.81
C GLU A 249 -13.45 -23.46 -0.38
N ASN A 250 -14.64 -24.04 -0.50
CA ASN A 250 -15.55 -23.73 -1.59
C ASN A 250 -16.08 -22.29 -1.52
N SER A 251 -16.33 -21.80 -0.30
CA SER A 251 -16.79 -20.43 -0.05
C SER A 251 -15.63 -19.42 -0.06
N ARG A 252 -14.39 -19.83 0.26
CA ARG A 252 -13.22 -18.96 0.47
C ARG A 252 -12.10 -19.23 -0.53
N LYS A 253 -12.45 -19.39 -1.79
CA LYS A 253 -11.49 -19.73 -2.88
C LYS A 253 -10.37 -18.71 -3.04
N GLY A 254 -10.64 -17.43 -2.81
CA GLY A 254 -9.65 -16.35 -2.91
C GLY A 254 -8.52 -16.48 -1.89
N TYR A 255 -8.78 -17.13 -0.76
CA TYR A 255 -7.84 -17.25 0.37
C TYR A 255 -7.00 -18.54 0.36
N ILE A 256 -7.22 -19.45 -0.57
CA ILE A 256 -6.46 -20.72 -0.66
C ILE A 256 -4.97 -20.46 -0.87
N PHE A 257 -4.60 -19.39 -1.55
CA PHE A 257 -3.20 -18.97 -1.78
C PHE A 257 -2.42 -18.71 -0.48
N LEU A 258 -3.08 -18.50 0.65
CA LEU A 258 -2.42 -18.40 1.94
C LEU A 258 -1.62 -19.65 2.31
N LYS A 259 -1.97 -20.82 1.76
CA LYS A 259 -1.19 -22.07 1.94
C LYS A 259 0.22 -21.89 1.35
N ASN A 260 0.34 -21.31 0.16
CA ASN A 260 1.66 -21.02 -0.45
C ASN A 260 2.45 -19.99 0.34
N TYR A 261 1.78 -19.03 0.98
CA TYR A 261 2.44 -18.07 1.87
C TYR A 261 3.03 -18.76 3.10
N ILE A 262 2.29 -19.68 3.74
CA ILE A 262 2.81 -20.44 4.87
C ILE A 262 4.01 -21.30 4.46
N GLU A 263 3.92 -22.03 3.34
CA GLU A 263 5.05 -22.77 2.78
C GLU A 263 6.29 -21.88 2.56
N ALA A 264 6.11 -20.65 2.09
CA ALA A 264 7.20 -19.68 1.91
C ALA A 264 7.79 -19.22 3.25
N LEU A 265 6.96 -19.01 4.28
CA LEU A 265 7.43 -18.64 5.61
C LEU A 265 8.23 -19.75 6.30
N GLU A 266 7.96 -21.02 6.02
CA GLU A 266 8.73 -22.15 6.56
C GLU A 266 10.18 -22.15 6.08
N THR A 267 10.44 -21.54 4.92
CA THR A 267 11.80 -21.41 4.34
C THR A 267 12.44 -20.05 4.66
N SER A 268 11.72 -19.13 5.27
CA SER A 268 12.23 -17.81 5.67
C SER A 268 12.93 -17.87 7.03
N ASP A 269 13.98 -17.06 7.19
CA ASP A 269 14.68 -16.87 8.46
C ASP A 269 13.98 -15.90 9.43
N HIS A 270 12.86 -15.28 9.00
CA HIS A 270 12.08 -14.36 9.80
C HIS A 270 10.57 -14.48 9.49
N LYS A 271 9.75 -14.08 10.46
CA LYS A 271 8.31 -14.06 10.30
C LYS A 271 7.84 -12.71 9.75
N MET A 272 6.89 -12.76 8.83
CA MET A 272 6.17 -11.60 8.32
C MET A 272 4.70 -11.72 8.69
N PHE A 273 3.99 -10.61 8.87
CA PHE A 273 2.55 -10.63 9.00
C PHE A 273 1.88 -10.53 7.62
N MET A 274 0.65 -11.02 7.54
CA MET A 274 -0.21 -10.86 6.37
C MET A 274 -1.22 -9.74 6.62
N GLY A 275 -1.14 -8.67 5.85
CA GLY A 275 -2.21 -7.70 5.65
C GLY A 275 -3.22 -8.31 4.70
N LEU A 276 -4.29 -8.81 5.28
CA LEU A 276 -5.31 -9.61 4.61
C LEU A 276 -6.34 -8.71 3.95
N GLY A 277 -6.40 -8.69 2.61
CA GLY A 277 -7.46 -8.04 1.86
C GLY A 277 -8.79 -8.75 2.09
N VAL A 278 -9.74 -8.07 2.74
CA VAL A 278 -11.07 -8.64 3.06
C VAL A 278 -12.22 -7.89 2.43
N VAL A 279 -11.91 -6.82 1.70
CA VAL A 279 -12.87 -5.96 1.00
C VAL A 279 -12.43 -5.78 -0.44
N ASP A 280 -13.27 -6.20 -1.40
CA ASP A 280 -13.04 -6.03 -2.83
C ASP A 280 -13.21 -4.55 -3.23
N VAL A 281 -12.16 -3.97 -3.80
CA VAL A 281 -12.14 -2.55 -4.21
C VAL A 281 -12.55 -2.33 -5.67
N HIS A 282 -12.80 -3.40 -6.43
CA HIS A 282 -13.09 -3.33 -7.87
C HIS A 282 -14.57 -3.15 -8.19
N ARG A 283 -15.47 -3.37 -7.23
CA ARG A 283 -16.93 -3.30 -7.41
C ARG A 283 -17.62 -2.58 -6.25
N ASP A 284 -18.85 -2.09 -6.51
CA ASP A 284 -19.62 -1.31 -5.52
C ASP A 284 -20.40 -2.17 -4.51
N PHE A 285 -20.32 -3.50 -4.61
CA PHE A 285 -20.88 -4.40 -3.60
C PHE A 285 -20.30 -4.07 -2.22
N ILE A 286 -21.18 -3.86 -1.25
CA ILE A 286 -20.78 -3.60 0.14
C ILE A 286 -20.83 -4.92 0.88
N GLU A 287 -19.67 -5.44 1.22
CA GLU A 287 -19.54 -6.70 1.94
C GLU A 287 -20.22 -6.61 3.31
N PRO A 288 -21.16 -7.52 3.64
CA PRO A 288 -21.70 -7.61 4.99
C PRO A 288 -20.61 -7.96 6.02
N PRO A 289 -20.72 -7.47 7.27
CA PRO A 289 -19.75 -7.81 8.32
C PRO A 289 -19.54 -9.32 8.52
N GLU A 290 -20.59 -10.13 8.37
CA GLU A 290 -20.53 -11.59 8.48
C GLU A 290 -19.65 -12.23 7.40
N LEU A 291 -19.69 -11.71 6.17
CA LEU A 291 -18.83 -12.18 5.09
C LEU A 291 -17.36 -11.87 5.38
N ILE A 292 -17.09 -10.66 5.87
CA ILE A 292 -15.73 -10.25 6.27
C ILE A 292 -15.23 -11.10 7.43
N ARG A 293 -16.06 -11.32 8.44
CA ARG A 293 -15.77 -12.29 9.54
C ARG A 293 -15.38 -13.65 8.99
N ASP A 294 -16.17 -14.20 8.08
CA ASP A 294 -15.93 -15.55 7.54
C ASP A 294 -14.62 -15.63 6.76
N ARG A 295 -14.25 -14.56 6.03
CA ARG A 295 -12.94 -14.40 5.37
C ARG A 295 -11.79 -14.45 6.36
N ILE A 296 -11.89 -13.67 7.45
CA ILE A 296 -10.86 -13.61 8.51
C ILE A 296 -10.74 -14.96 9.22
N LEU A 297 -11.86 -15.59 9.59
CA LEU A 297 -11.86 -16.88 10.27
C LEU A 297 -11.21 -17.98 9.41
N PHE A 298 -11.49 -17.98 8.11
CA PHE A 298 -10.87 -18.95 7.19
C PHE A 298 -9.36 -18.69 7.06
N ALA A 299 -8.93 -17.46 6.88
CA ALA A 299 -7.52 -17.11 6.82
C ALA A 299 -6.78 -17.49 8.12
N ASN A 300 -7.39 -17.22 9.28
CA ASN A 300 -6.81 -17.58 10.57
C ASN A 300 -6.65 -19.09 10.76
N ARG A 301 -7.52 -19.92 10.16
CA ARG A 301 -7.35 -21.38 10.18
C ARG A 301 -6.15 -21.88 9.38
N ILE A 302 -5.74 -21.12 8.34
CA ILE A 302 -4.57 -21.48 7.52
C ILE A 302 -3.28 -20.95 8.17
N ILE A 303 -3.32 -19.72 8.70
CA ILE A 303 -2.13 -19.06 9.27
C ILE A 303 -1.84 -19.56 10.69
N GLU A 304 -2.86 -19.99 11.44
CA GLU A 304 -2.82 -20.54 12.81
C GLU A 304 -2.28 -19.59 13.89
N ASP A 305 -1.69 -18.46 13.52
CA ASP A 305 -1.22 -17.43 14.45
C ASP A 305 -1.93 -16.09 14.14
N PRO A 306 -2.94 -15.70 14.95
CA PRO A 306 -3.67 -14.46 14.71
C PRO A 306 -2.80 -13.19 14.83
N LYS A 307 -1.62 -13.26 15.47
CA LYS A 307 -0.66 -12.15 15.56
C LYS A 307 0.01 -11.83 14.22
N LEU A 308 -0.02 -12.80 13.31
CA LEU A 308 0.46 -12.62 11.93
C LEU A 308 -0.61 -12.08 10.99
N LEU A 309 -1.76 -11.63 11.49
CA LEU A 309 -2.82 -11.05 10.68
C LEU A 309 -3.04 -9.56 10.99
N ARG A 310 -3.12 -8.76 9.93
CA ARG A 310 -3.72 -7.42 9.91
C ARG A 310 -4.84 -7.40 8.87
N ILE A 311 -5.81 -6.53 9.04
CA ILE A 311 -7.02 -6.52 8.21
C ILE A 311 -7.06 -5.22 7.40
N ASN A 312 -7.20 -5.35 6.08
CA ASN A 312 -7.23 -4.23 5.14
C ASN A 312 -8.18 -4.49 3.96
N PRO A 313 -8.52 -3.46 3.18
CA PRO A 313 -9.10 -3.67 1.86
C PRO A 313 -8.05 -4.24 0.89
N ASP A 314 -8.49 -4.83 -0.21
CA ASP A 314 -7.59 -5.42 -1.22
C ASP A 314 -6.55 -4.43 -1.77
N CYS A 315 -6.94 -3.17 -1.92
CA CYS A 315 -6.11 -2.08 -2.43
C CYS A 315 -6.68 -0.73 -1.97
N GLY A 316 -6.16 0.39 -2.46
CA GLY A 316 -6.77 1.70 -2.31
C GLY A 316 -8.17 1.77 -2.95
N LEU A 317 -9.09 2.46 -2.32
CA LEU A 317 -10.51 2.56 -2.73
C LEU A 317 -10.79 3.71 -3.72
N ARG A 318 -9.77 4.24 -4.37
CA ARG A 318 -9.85 5.42 -5.25
C ARG A 318 -10.88 5.29 -6.38
N THR A 319 -11.17 4.06 -6.86
CA THR A 319 -12.13 3.82 -7.94
C THR A 319 -13.58 3.85 -7.47
N ARG A 320 -13.80 3.79 -6.16
CA ARG A 320 -15.13 3.85 -5.55
C ARG A 320 -15.52 5.28 -5.20
N SER A 321 -16.82 5.52 -5.01
CA SER A 321 -17.26 6.79 -4.41
C SER A 321 -16.76 6.87 -2.97
N ILE A 322 -16.61 8.08 -2.43
CA ILE A 322 -16.21 8.27 -1.03
C ILE A 322 -17.17 7.55 -0.08
N ASP A 323 -18.49 7.65 -0.34
CA ASP A 323 -19.50 7.02 0.51
C ASP A 323 -19.45 5.49 0.44
N THR A 324 -19.28 4.92 -0.77
CA THR A 324 -19.07 3.47 -0.93
C THR A 324 -17.82 3.02 -0.18
N SER A 325 -16.73 3.76 -0.30
CA SER A 325 -15.46 3.45 0.38
C SER A 325 -15.65 3.37 1.90
N PHE A 326 -16.26 4.39 2.50
CA PHE A 326 -16.44 4.41 3.96
C PHE A 326 -17.51 3.45 4.47
N ARG A 327 -18.51 3.08 3.67
CA ARG A 327 -19.44 1.98 4.01
C ARG A 327 -18.70 0.64 4.05
N LYS A 328 -17.86 0.36 3.06
CA LYS A 328 -17.01 -0.84 3.03
C LYS A 328 -16.06 -0.90 4.23
N LEU A 329 -15.38 0.20 4.54
CA LEU A 329 -14.44 0.28 5.67
C LEU A 329 -15.12 0.12 7.03
N ARG A 330 -16.32 0.69 7.23
CA ARG A 330 -17.10 0.46 8.46
C ARG A 330 -17.46 -1.02 8.62
N ASN A 331 -17.94 -1.66 7.55
CA ASN A 331 -18.25 -3.09 7.58
C ASN A 331 -17.00 -3.94 7.79
N MET A 332 -15.83 -3.51 7.27
CA MET A 332 -14.55 -4.16 7.54
C MET A 332 -14.22 -4.15 9.04
N VAL A 333 -14.35 -3.01 9.69
CA VAL A 333 -14.12 -2.90 11.13
C VAL A 333 -15.11 -3.76 11.92
N GLU A 334 -16.39 -3.74 11.56
CA GLU A 334 -17.41 -4.54 12.24
C GLU A 334 -17.19 -6.04 12.07
N GLY A 335 -16.92 -6.49 10.84
CA GLY A 335 -16.59 -7.89 10.57
C GLY A 335 -15.32 -8.36 11.29
N THR A 336 -14.33 -7.45 11.44
CA THR A 336 -13.12 -7.72 12.22
C THR A 336 -13.45 -7.93 13.70
N LYS A 337 -14.33 -7.13 14.28
CA LYS A 337 -14.78 -7.31 15.68
C LYS A 337 -15.48 -8.67 15.87
N LEU A 338 -16.38 -9.04 14.95
CA LEU A 338 -17.05 -10.35 14.98
C LEU A 338 -16.06 -11.52 14.91
N ALA A 339 -14.99 -11.39 14.10
CA ALA A 339 -13.94 -12.39 14.03
C ALA A 339 -13.13 -12.48 15.33
N GLN A 340 -12.78 -11.31 15.92
CA GLN A 340 -12.05 -11.23 17.19
C GLN A 340 -12.81 -11.90 18.35
N GLU A 341 -14.11 -11.67 18.44
CA GLU A 341 -14.97 -12.33 19.43
C GLU A 341 -14.96 -13.85 19.34
N THR A 342 -14.67 -14.40 18.16
CA THR A 342 -14.59 -15.84 17.93
C THR A 342 -13.20 -16.39 18.24
N ILE A 343 -12.14 -15.67 17.90
CA ILE A 343 -10.75 -16.14 17.94
C ILE A 343 -10.12 -15.93 19.32
N PHE A 344 -10.40 -14.82 19.98
CA PHE A 344 -9.77 -14.42 21.26
C PHE A 344 -10.68 -14.65 22.49
N ARG A 345 -11.63 -15.58 22.37
CA ARG A 345 -12.50 -16.02 23.49
C ARG A 345 -11.75 -16.81 24.55
#